data_0e2465747c73d9b89d4b4d9439823e51
#
_entry.id   0e2465747c73d9b89d4b4d9439823e51
#
_cell.length_a   1.000
_cell.length_b   1.000
_cell.length_c   1.000
_cell.angle_alpha   90.00
_cell.angle_beta   90.00
_cell.angle_gamma   90.00
#
_symmetry.space_group_name_H-M   'P 1'
#
loop_
_entity.id
_entity.type
_entity.pdbx_description
1 polymer ?
#
loop_
_entity_poly.entity_id
_entity_poly.type
_entity_poly.pdbx_seq_one_letter_code
_entity_poly.pdbx_strand_id
1 'polypeptide(L)'
;MKAANPRARVYYDAGHSGWNAPARQADWLRQAGAASTASSDGVFSNVSNFRTTSAEIAYDRQVLDALDGPAGLGAVIDTSRNGAGAPADGEWCDPSGRKLGRAPTLATGESRIDAYLWVKLPGESDGCKGRPGTFTASYAYELAR
;
A
#
# COMPACT_ATOMS: atom_id res chain seq x y z
N MET A 1 -5.53 -18.04 9.03
CA MET A 1 -6.63 -17.22 8.51
C MET A 1 -7.27 -17.88 7.27
N LYS A 2 -6.57 -18.12 6.17
CA LYS A 2 -7.14 -18.78 4.96
C LYS A 2 -7.66 -20.20 5.21
N ALA A 3 -7.02 -20.98 6.08
CA ALA A 3 -7.50 -22.32 6.44
C ALA A 3 -8.88 -22.30 7.14
N ALA A 4 -9.17 -21.27 7.91
CA ALA A 4 -10.47 -21.11 8.59
C ALA A 4 -11.53 -20.44 7.69
N ASN A 5 -11.10 -19.65 6.71
CA ASN A 5 -11.97 -19.01 5.72
C ASN A 5 -11.29 -19.00 4.34
N PRO A 6 -11.60 -19.97 3.49
CA PRO A 6 -10.98 -20.07 2.15
C PRO A 6 -11.26 -18.86 1.24
N ARG A 7 -12.30 -18.05 1.55
CA ARG A 7 -12.59 -16.81 0.80
C ARG A 7 -11.84 -15.58 1.31
N ALA A 8 -11.13 -15.69 2.44
CA ALA A 8 -10.33 -14.59 2.95
C ALA A 8 -9.18 -14.29 2.01
N ARG A 9 -8.98 -13.01 1.72
CA ARG A 9 -7.79 -12.52 1.02
C ARG A 9 -6.77 -12.04 2.06
N VAL A 10 -5.53 -12.47 1.89
CA VAL A 10 -4.44 -12.19 2.83
C VAL A 10 -3.27 -11.62 2.06
N TYR A 11 -2.92 -10.39 2.35
CA TYR A 11 -1.79 -9.70 1.76
C TYR A 11 -0.78 -9.34 2.85
N TYR A 12 0.50 -9.48 2.55
CA TYR A 12 1.60 -9.19 3.47
C TYR A 12 2.17 -7.80 3.21
N ASP A 13 2.57 -7.11 4.26
CA ASP A 13 3.12 -5.76 4.16
C ASP A 13 4.48 -5.74 3.46
N ALA A 14 4.54 -5.10 2.31
CA ALA A 14 5.76 -4.88 1.54
C ALA A 14 6.40 -3.50 1.80
N GLY A 15 5.85 -2.71 2.70
CA GLY A 15 6.30 -1.34 2.94
C GLY A 15 5.97 -0.41 1.78
N HIS A 16 6.97 0.20 1.16
CA HIS A 16 6.79 1.03 -0.04
C HIS A 16 8.09 1.17 -0.84
N SER A 17 7.99 1.62 -2.08
CA SER A 17 9.09 1.73 -3.06
C SER A 17 10.31 2.55 -2.60
N GLY A 18 10.16 3.35 -1.55
CA GLY A 18 11.24 4.17 -1.01
C GLY A 18 12.01 3.58 0.18
N TRP A 19 11.66 2.37 0.66
CA TRP A 19 12.32 1.79 1.83
C TRP A 19 13.40 0.78 1.47
N ASN A 20 13.00 -0.39 1.02
CA ASN A 20 13.90 -1.49 0.78
C ASN A 20 13.97 -1.85 -0.70
N ALA A 21 15.12 -2.35 -1.13
CA ALA A 21 15.22 -2.97 -2.45
C ALA A 21 14.24 -4.15 -2.56
N PRO A 22 13.53 -4.32 -3.68
CA PRO A 22 12.51 -5.36 -3.84
C PRO A 22 12.97 -6.77 -3.49
N ALA A 23 14.19 -7.15 -3.89
CA ALA A 23 14.74 -8.46 -3.58
C ALA A 23 14.89 -8.71 -2.07
N ARG A 24 15.37 -7.71 -1.32
CA ARG A 24 15.51 -7.80 0.14
C ARG A 24 14.14 -7.90 0.82
N GLN A 25 13.17 -7.13 0.36
CA GLN A 25 11.82 -7.18 0.89
C GLN A 25 11.19 -8.55 0.62
N ALA A 26 11.36 -9.09 -0.59
CA ALA A 26 10.88 -10.40 -0.95
C ALA A 26 11.47 -11.53 -0.10
N ASP A 27 12.75 -11.44 0.29
CA ASP A 27 13.38 -12.43 1.18
C ASP A 27 12.69 -12.51 2.55
N TRP A 28 12.37 -11.38 3.16
CA TRP A 28 11.63 -11.35 4.42
C TRP A 28 10.19 -11.85 4.26
N LEU A 29 9.54 -11.45 3.20
CA LEU A 29 8.16 -11.88 2.89
C LEU A 29 8.10 -13.39 2.65
N ARG A 30 9.10 -13.98 1.98
CA ARG A 30 9.19 -15.43 1.76
C ARG A 30 9.34 -16.17 3.09
N GLN A 31 10.20 -15.67 4.00
CA GLN A 31 10.36 -16.23 5.34
C GLN A 31 9.06 -16.14 6.16
N ALA A 32 8.26 -15.10 5.95
CA ALA A 32 6.95 -14.93 6.58
C ALA A 32 5.84 -15.80 5.96
N GLY A 33 6.10 -16.47 4.82
CA GLY A 33 5.14 -17.34 4.15
C GLY A 33 4.32 -16.67 3.03
N ALA A 34 4.72 -15.49 2.56
CA ALA A 34 3.99 -14.78 1.52
C ALA A 34 4.06 -15.44 0.13
N ALA A 35 5.00 -16.34 -0.10
CA ALA A 35 5.19 -17.05 -1.37
C ALA A 35 4.25 -18.27 -1.54
N SER A 36 3.30 -18.50 -0.64
CA SER A 36 2.40 -19.66 -0.69
C SER A 36 0.94 -19.22 -0.77
N THR A 37 0.19 -19.73 -1.75
CA THR A 37 -1.27 -19.49 -1.86
C THR A 37 -2.08 -20.09 -0.71
N ALA A 38 -1.50 -20.98 0.08
CA ALA A 38 -2.14 -21.50 1.30
C ALA A 38 -2.21 -20.43 2.41
N SER A 39 -1.29 -19.48 2.42
CA SER A 39 -1.17 -18.43 3.45
C SER A 39 -1.36 -17.02 2.93
N SER A 40 -1.23 -16.78 1.62
CA SER A 40 -1.14 -15.47 0.99
C SER A 40 -1.94 -15.38 -0.31
N ASP A 41 -2.39 -14.19 -0.65
CA ASP A 41 -2.83 -13.78 -1.99
C ASP A 41 -1.83 -12.78 -2.60
N GLY A 42 -0.79 -12.40 -1.85
CA GLY A 42 0.25 -11.50 -2.31
C GLY A 42 0.70 -10.48 -1.28
N VAL A 43 0.97 -9.27 -1.73
CA VAL A 43 1.51 -8.19 -0.90
C VAL A 43 0.63 -6.95 -0.93
N PHE A 44 0.77 -6.07 0.06
CA PHE A 44 0.25 -4.72 -0.02
C PHE A 44 1.38 -3.71 0.20
N SER A 45 1.23 -2.49 -0.35
CA SER A 45 2.23 -1.44 -0.23
C SER A 45 1.62 -0.07 0.05
N ASN A 46 2.49 0.87 0.40
CA ASN A 46 2.21 2.30 0.55
C ASN A 46 1.22 2.68 1.66
N VAL A 47 0.88 1.77 2.58
CA VAL A 47 -0.06 2.08 3.67
C VAL A 47 0.46 3.25 4.49
N SER A 48 -0.39 4.26 4.65
CA SER A 48 -0.06 5.51 5.34
C SER A 48 1.09 6.32 4.71
N ASN A 49 1.47 6.03 3.46
CA ASN A 49 2.56 6.69 2.74
C ASN A 49 2.09 7.45 1.49
N PHE A 50 3.03 8.03 0.76
CA PHE A 50 2.74 9.03 -0.28
C PHE A 50 3.40 8.70 -1.62
N ARG A 51 4.00 7.51 -1.80
CA ARG A 51 4.66 7.13 -3.06
C ARG A 51 3.62 7.06 -4.17
N THR A 52 4.00 7.53 -5.36
CA THR A 52 3.08 7.57 -6.50
C THR A 52 2.58 6.17 -6.85
N THR A 53 1.35 6.06 -7.31
CA THR A 53 0.77 4.77 -7.74
C THR A 53 1.64 4.07 -8.78
N SER A 54 2.25 4.81 -9.71
CA SER A 54 3.15 4.23 -10.72
C SER A 54 4.44 3.65 -10.12
N ALA A 55 5.01 4.32 -9.10
CA ALA A 55 6.19 3.81 -8.40
C ALA A 55 5.88 2.52 -7.64
N GLU A 56 4.73 2.49 -6.96
CA GLU A 56 4.29 1.30 -6.22
C GLU A 56 3.95 0.12 -7.15
N ILE A 57 3.30 0.36 -8.29
CA ILE A 57 3.06 -0.68 -9.31
C ILE A 57 4.38 -1.33 -9.74
N ALA A 58 5.39 -0.51 -10.05
CA ALA A 58 6.70 -1.01 -10.47
C ALA A 58 7.40 -1.78 -9.33
N TYR A 59 7.32 -1.26 -8.11
CA TYR A 59 7.91 -1.87 -6.92
C TYR A 59 7.25 -3.21 -6.59
N ASP A 60 5.93 -3.24 -6.50
CA ASP A 60 5.19 -4.44 -6.15
C ASP A 60 5.41 -5.57 -7.16
N ARG A 61 5.47 -5.25 -8.46
CA ARG A 61 5.81 -6.23 -9.49
C ARG A 61 7.21 -6.81 -9.28
N GLN A 62 8.21 -5.99 -8.95
CA GLN A 62 9.57 -6.45 -8.66
C GLN A 62 9.62 -7.30 -7.37
N VAL A 63 8.86 -6.93 -6.33
CA VAL A 63 8.74 -7.73 -5.11
C VAL A 63 8.11 -9.09 -5.42
N LEU A 64 7.00 -9.12 -6.17
CA LEU A 64 6.32 -10.35 -6.56
C LEU A 64 7.19 -11.25 -7.46
N ASP A 65 8.00 -10.65 -8.35
CA ASP A 65 8.97 -11.40 -9.17
C ASP A 65 10.07 -12.01 -8.29
N ALA A 66 10.64 -11.22 -7.39
CA ALA A 66 11.67 -11.67 -6.46
C ALA A 66 11.14 -12.66 -5.41
N LEU A 67 9.85 -12.61 -5.08
CA LEU A 67 9.20 -13.55 -4.18
C LEU A 67 9.19 -14.97 -4.75
N ASP A 68 9.20 -15.10 -6.08
CA ASP A 68 9.24 -16.37 -6.81
C ASP A 68 8.13 -17.34 -6.38
N GLY A 69 6.94 -16.78 -6.18
CA GLY A 69 5.75 -17.51 -5.78
C GLY A 69 4.84 -17.84 -6.97
N PRO A 70 3.70 -18.51 -6.71
CA PRO A 70 2.71 -18.80 -7.73
C PRO A 70 2.23 -17.56 -8.49
N ALA A 71 1.95 -17.72 -9.79
CA ALA A 71 1.52 -16.64 -10.67
C ALA A 71 0.21 -15.93 -10.25
N GLY A 72 -0.57 -16.55 -9.36
CA GLY A 72 -1.80 -15.97 -8.82
C GLY A 72 -1.61 -14.99 -7.67
N LEU A 73 -0.37 -14.72 -7.23
CA LEU A 73 -0.10 -13.69 -6.23
C LEU A 73 -0.16 -12.31 -6.87
N GLY A 74 -0.86 -11.40 -6.21
CA GLY A 74 -1.04 -10.01 -6.66
C GLY A 74 -0.66 -8.98 -5.60
N ALA A 75 -0.98 -7.72 -5.87
CA ALA A 75 -0.69 -6.63 -4.95
C ALA A 75 -1.90 -5.73 -4.72
N VAL A 76 -1.96 -5.14 -3.55
CA VAL A 76 -2.89 -4.08 -3.17
C VAL A 76 -2.09 -2.82 -2.84
N ILE A 77 -2.48 -1.68 -3.39
CA ILE A 77 -1.79 -0.41 -3.15
C ILE A 77 -2.70 0.54 -2.38
N ASP A 78 -2.18 1.11 -1.29
CA ASP A 78 -2.84 2.22 -0.62
C ASP A 78 -2.66 3.51 -1.43
N THR A 79 -3.77 4.06 -1.90
CA THR A 79 -3.82 5.29 -2.69
C THR A 79 -4.48 6.45 -1.95
N SER A 80 -4.66 6.33 -0.63
CA SER A 80 -5.42 7.29 0.19
C SER A 80 -4.83 8.70 0.22
N ARG A 81 -3.50 8.85 0.07
CA ARG A 81 -2.80 10.13 0.22
C ARG A 81 -1.71 10.38 -0.82
N ASN A 82 -1.66 9.61 -1.88
CA ASN A 82 -0.52 9.59 -2.79
C ASN A 82 -0.70 10.37 -4.11
N GLY A 83 -1.79 11.12 -4.25
CA GLY A 83 -2.10 11.83 -5.49
C GLY A 83 -1.09 12.92 -5.88
N ALA A 84 -0.39 13.49 -4.91
CA ALA A 84 0.68 14.47 -5.13
C ALA A 84 2.10 13.86 -4.99
N GLY A 85 2.21 12.57 -4.78
CA GLY A 85 3.48 11.90 -4.52
C GLY A 85 4.07 12.21 -3.14
N ALA A 86 5.26 11.69 -2.86
CA ALA A 86 5.95 11.91 -1.60
C ALA A 86 6.49 13.35 -1.48
N PRO A 87 6.52 13.93 -0.27
CA PRO A 87 7.19 15.19 -0.04
C PRO A 87 8.69 15.11 -0.34
N ALA A 88 9.25 16.20 -0.88
CA ALA A 88 10.67 16.23 -1.27
C ALA A 88 11.63 16.16 -0.07
N ASP A 89 11.21 16.68 1.08
CA ASP A 89 11.97 16.70 2.32
C ASP A 89 11.84 15.41 3.15
N GLY A 90 11.01 14.46 2.67
CA GLY A 90 10.76 13.21 3.38
C GLY A 90 9.83 13.34 4.59
N GLU A 91 9.14 14.47 4.75
CA GLU A 91 8.14 14.62 5.81
C GLU A 91 7.06 13.53 5.70
N TRP A 92 6.74 12.90 6.83
CA TRP A 92 5.80 11.79 6.86
C TRP A 92 4.55 12.07 7.73
N CYS A 93 4.68 12.99 8.69
CA CYS A 93 3.64 13.25 9.67
C CYS A 93 2.66 14.31 9.17
N ASP A 94 1.56 13.89 8.60
CA ASP A 94 0.51 14.77 8.05
C ASP A 94 1.04 15.88 7.12
N PRO A 95 1.93 15.60 6.16
CA PRO A 95 2.54 16.63 5.34
C PRO A 95 1.50 17.42 4.54
N SER A 96 1.72 18.71 4.46
CA SER A 96 0.83 19.62 3.73
C SER A 96 0.93 19.41 2.21
N GLY A 97 -0.13 19.78 1.47
CA GLY A 97 -0.16 19.69 0.00
C GLY A 97 -0.28 18.27 -0.55
N ARG A 98 -0.58 17.29 0.29
CA ARG A 98 -0.88 15.93 -0.20
C ARG A 98 -2.30 15.87 -0.73
N LYS A 99 -2.56 14.92 -1.62
CA LYS A 99 -3.86 14.74 -2.27
C LYS A 99 -4.29 13.28 -2.24
N LEU A 100 -5.60 13.07 -2.29
CA LEU A 100 -6.14 11.74 -2.59
C LEU A 100 -5.54 11.24 -3.90
N GLY A 101 -5.17 9.98 -3.92
CA GLY A 101 -4.81 9.28 -5.14
C GLY A 101 -6.03 8.66 -5.82
N ARG A 102 -5.82 7.54 -6.50
CA ARG A 102 -6.90 6.84 -7.19
C ARG A 102 -7.97 6.40 -6.19
N ALA A 103 -9.24 6.55 -6.59
CA ALA A 103 -10.36 6.03 -5.80
C ALA A 103 -10.26 4.50 -5.62
N PRO A 104 -10.75 3.96 -4.50
CA PRO A 104 -10.79 2.51 -4.28
C PRO A 104 -11.45 1.77 -5.43
N THR A 105 -10.78 0.73 -5.93
CA THR A 105 -11.30 -0.10 -7.02
C THR A 105 -10.60 -1.45 -7.07
N LEU A 106 -11.34 -2.49 -7.49
CA LEU A 106 -10.80 -3.80 -7.86
C LEU A 106 -10.50 -3.88 -9.37
N ALA A 107 -10.94 -2.90 -10.16
CA ALA A 107 -10.70 -2.81 -11.59
C ALA A 107 -9.54 -1.85 -11.88
N THR A 108 -8.32 -2.25 -11.50
CA THR A 108 -7.14 -1.40 -11.63
C THR A 108 -6.68 -1.21 -13.08
N GLY A 109 -6.95 -2.17 -13.95
CA GLY A 109 -6.42 -2.24 -15.31
C GLY A 109 -4.94 -2.61 -15.39
N GLU A 110 -4.31 -2.89 -14.24
CA GLU A 110 -2.88 -3.19 -14.12
C GLU A 110 -2.65 -4.67 -13.80
N SER A 111 -1.83 -5.34 -14.60
CA SER A 111 -1.51 -6.75 -14.36
C SER A 111 -0.87 -6.94 -12.98
N ARG A 112 -1.31 -7.97 -12.25
CA ARG A 112 -0.85 -8.33 -10.90
C ARG A 112 -1.13 -7.26 -9.83
N ILE A 113 -1.95 -6.25 -10.11
CA ILE A 113 -2.42 -5.30 -9.10
C ILE A 113 -3.92 -5.54 -8.90
N ASP A 114 -4.25 -6.14 -7.76
CA ASP A 114 -5.60 -6.62 -7.45
C ASP A 114 -6.55 -5.50 -7.05
N ALA A 115 -6.01 -4.48 -6.36
CA ALA A 115 -6.82 -3.35 -5.92
C ALA A 115 -6.00 -2.08 -5.67
N TYR A 116 -6.67 -0.93 -5.82
CA TYR A 116 -6.33 0.30 -5.13
C TYR A 116 -7.31 0.45 -3.98
N LEU A 117 -6.80 0.73 -2.78
CA LEU A 117 -7.63 0.93 -1.59
C LEU A 117 -7.21 2.21 -0.84
N TRP A 118 -8.08 2.69 0.00
CA TRP A 118 -7.77 3.71 0.99
C TRP A 118 -7.69 3.01 2.36
N VAL A 119 -6.56 2.34 2.61
CA VAL A 119 -6.30 1.59 3.84
C VAL A 119 -6.11 2.56 5.00
N LYS A 120 -5.27 3.57 4.82
CA LYS A 120 -5.26 4.75 5.68
C LYS A 120 -6.50 5.58 5.36
N LEU A 121 -7.32 5.85 6.36
CA LEU A 121 -8.54 6.64 6.15
C LEU A 121 -8.18 8.11 5.83
N PRO A 122 -8.65 8.67 4.70
CA PRO A 122 -8.42 10.08 4.38
C PRO A 122 -8.93 11.01 5.48
N GLY A 123 -8.05 11.89 5.96
CA GLY A 123 -8.35 12.79 7.09
C GLY A 123 -7.98 12.24 8.46
N GLU A 124 -7.56 10.99 8.56
CA GLU A 124 -7.01 10.43 9.79
C GLU A 124 -5.58 10.94 10.00
N SER A 125 -5.34 11.60 11.14
CA SER A 125 -4.05 12.20 11.47
C SER A 125 -2.99 11.16 11.84
N ASP A 126 -1.74 11.40 11.42
CA ASP A 126 -0.55 10.69 11.90
C ASP A 126 -0.08 11.21 13.27
N GLY A 127 -0.58 12.37 13.70
CA GLY A 127 -0.24 12.99 14.98
C GLY A 127 0.13 14.47 14.90
N CYS A 128 0.29 15.02 13.70
CA CYS A 128 0.72 16.41 13.52
C CYS A 128 -0.43 17.39 13.25
N LYS A 129 -1.55 16.93 12.71
CA LYS A 129 -2.77 17.73 12.49
C LYS A 129 -3.90 17.42 13.49
N GLY A 130 -3.72 16.43 14.33
CA GLY A 130 -4.65 16.00 15.37
C GLY A 130 -4.01 14.87 16.20
N ARG A 131 -4.77 14.28 17.12
CA ARG A 131 -4.28 13.08 17.83
C ARG A 131 -4.11 11.94 16.83
N PRO A 132 -3.05 11.11 16.97
CA PRO A 132 -2.87 9.96 16.07
C PRO A 132 -4.15 9.10 16.00
N GLY A 133 -4.52 8.71 14.79
CA GLY A 133 -5.69 7.88 14.53
C GLY A 133 -7.04 8.60 14.61
N THR A 134 -7.08 9.93 14.85
CA THR A 134 -8.35 10.67 14.89
C THR A 134 -8.63 11.37 13.56
N PHE A 135 -9.91 11.41 13.20
CA PHE A 135 -10.36 12.15 12.02
C PHE A 135 -10.26 13.66 12.25
N THR A 136 -9.68 14.37 11.28
CA THR A 136 -9.54 15.81 11.24
C THR A 136 -10.16 16.34 9.95
N ALA A 137 -11.29 17.04 10.06
CA ALA A 137 -12.07 17.50 8.91
C ALA A 137 -11.27 18.45 7.99
N SER A 138 -10.43 19.32 8.57
CA SER A 138 -9.57 20.23 7.81
C SER A 138 -8.53 19.47 6.97
N TYR A 139 -7.96 18.40 7.53
CA TYR A 139 -7.02 17.54 6.80
C TYR A 139 -7.71 16.74 5.69
N ALA A 140 -8.89 16.18 5.96
CA ALA A 140 -9.69 15.51 4.93
C ALA A 140 -10.01 16.45 3.76
N TYR A 141 -10.40 17.69 4.07
CA TYR A 141 -10.67 18.72 3.06
C TYR A 141 -9.41 19.11 2.27
N GLU A 142 -8.27 19.23 2.93
CA GLU A 142 -6.97 19.49 2.27
C GLU A 142 -6.61 18.39 1.26
N LEU A 143 -6.80 17.12 1.65
CA LEU A 143 -6.53 15.97 0.78
C LEU A 143 -7.47 15.90 -0.44
N ALA A 144 -8.71 16.38 -0.29
CA ALA A 144 -9.75 16.30 -1.33
C ALA A 144 -9.68 17.43 -2.38
N ARG A 145 -8.85 18.43 -2.18
CA ARG A 145 -8.65 19.58 -3.09
C ARG A 145 -7.56 19.30 -4.11
#